data_14073e2345118645401c6fb9ec2cfcde
#
_entry.id   14073e2345118645401c6fb9ec2cfcde
#
_cell.length_a   1.000
_cell.length_b   1.000
_cell.length_c   1.000
_cell.angle_alpha   90.00
_cell.angle_beta   90.00
_cell.angle_gamma   90.00
#
_symmetry.space_group_name_H-M   'P 1'
#
loop_
_entity.id
_entity.type
_entity.pdbx_description
1 polymer ?
#
loop_
_entity_poly.entity_id
_entity_poly.type
_entity_poly.pdbx_seq_one_letter_code
_entity_poly.pdbx_strand_id
1 'polypeptide(L)'
;MSHPTWQLDLDSGALVLTPCPGTKDVDLQTSLQQLKEQGVQAVVTALDNAELASKDVADLGEVTQQLGMKWFQIEIEDDCAPSEDFAMKWQQASPELHAILAQDGKVAMHCMGGSGRTGLFAAHLLLEKEWTLDDIVREVQALRPGAFTKPVQLEYIERVAKDA
;
A
#
# COMPACT_ATOMS: atom_id res chain seq x y z
N MET A 1 -20.07 8.94 -6.30
CA MET A 1 -19.48 8.34 -5.07
C MET A 1 -17.96 8.32 -5.18
N SER A 2 -17.30 8.35 -4.05
CA SER A 2 -15.82 8.37 -4.03
C SER A 2 -15.29 7.08 -3.45
N HIS A 3 -14.21 6.58 -4.04
CA HIS A 3 -13.45 5.47 -3.47
C HIS A 3 -12.73 5.99 -2.21
N PRO A 4 -12.84 5.30 -1.06
CA PRO A 4 -12.29 5.81 0.19
C PRO A 4 -10.76 5.78 0.21
N THR A 5 -10.15 6.85 0.68
CA THR A 5 -8.70 6.97 0.80
C THR A 5 -8.34 7.68 2.11
N TRP A 6 -7.15 7.35 2.64
CA TRP A 6 -6.58 8.00 3.83
C TRP A 6 -5.15 8.39 3.50
N GLN A 7 -4.86 9.68 3.52
CA GLN A 7 -3.56 10.21 3.12
C GLN A 7 -2.67 10.46 4.32
N LEU A 8 -1.44 9.96 4.25
CA LEU A 8 -0.40 10.24 5.23
C LEU A 8 0.64 11.14 4.57
N ASP A 9 0.69 12.39 4.98
CA ASP A 9 1.64 13.36 4.43
C ASP A 9 3.04 13.11 4.99
N LEU A 10 4.04 13.21 4.11
CA LEU A 10 5.44 13.06 4.46
C LEU A 10 6.15 14.41 4.27
N ASP A 11 7.44 14.48 4.59
CA ASP A 11 8.22 15.70 4.33
C ASP A 11 8.21 16.05 2.85
N SER A 12 8.21 15.05 2.00
CA SER A 12 8.03 15.20 0.56
C SER A 12 7.13 14.05 0.10
N GLY A 13 6.06 14.38 -0.62
CA GLY A 13 5.09 13.40 -1.10
C GLY A 13 4.16 12.91 -0.01
N ALA A 14 3.37 11.90 -0.34
CA ALA A 14 2.41 11.31 0.58
C ALA A 14 2.13 9.85 0.23
N LEU A 15 1.75 9.08 1.25
CA LEU A 15 1.18 7.74 1.09
C LEU A 15 -0.34 7.85 1.10
N VAL A 16 -0.99 7.13 0.20
CA VAL A 16 -2.45 7.04 0.15
C VAL A 16 -2.83 5.61 0.52
N LEU A 17 -3.36 5.43 1.71
CA LEU A 17 -3.79 4.11 2.20
C LEU A 17 -5.24 3.91 1.76
N THR A 18 -5.55 2.75 1.16
CA THR A 18 -6.86 2.56 0.54
C THR A 18 -7.24 1.08 0.49
N PRO A 19 -8.55 0.77 0.56
CA PRO A 19 -9.00 -0.59 0.27
C PRO A 19 -8.89 -0.88 -1.22
N CYS A 20 -9.16 -2.12 -1.61
CA CYS A 20 -9.02 -2.54 -3.00
C CYS A 20 -9.93 -1.73 -3.92
N PRO A 21 -9.37 -1.06 -4.94
CA PRO A 21 -10.19 -0.36 -5.93
C PRO A 21 -11.19 -1.30 -6.61
N GLY A 22 -12.40 -0.80 -6.84
CA GLY A 22 -13.46 -1.57 -7.47
C GLY A 22 -14.30 -2.43 -6.52
N THR A 23 -14.05 -2.36 -5.21
CA THR A 23 -14.76 -3.19 -4.21
C THR A 23 -15.59 -2.39 -3.20
N LYS A 24 -15.63 -1.06 -3.33
CA LYS A 24 -16.30 -0.16 -2.37
C LYS A 24 -17.35 0.73 -3.06
N ASP A 25 -18.28 0.13 -3.77
CA ASP A 25 -19.40 0.77 -4.44
C ASP A 25 -18.99 1.76 -5.55
N VAL A 26 -17.72 1.76 -5.93
CA VAL A 26 -17.20 2.53 -7.06
C VAL A 26 -16.47 1.53 -7.95
N ASP A 27 -16.72 1.58 -9.26
CA ASP A 27 -16.11 0.62 -10.17
C ASP A 27 -14.57 0.79 -10.23
N LEU A 28 -13.90 -0.21 -10.78
CA LEU A 28 -12.44 -0.24 -10.81
C LEU A 28 -11.87 0.95 -11.59
N GLN A 29 -12.39 1.20 -12.79
CA GLN A 29 -11.91 2.30 -13.65
C GLN A 29 -12.04 3.64 -12.93
N THR A 30 -13.22 3.92 -12.36
CA THR A 30 -13.49 5.17 -11.65
C THR A 30 -12.63 5.29 -10.39
N SER A 31 -12.49 4.20 -9.63
CA SER A 31 -11.65 4.21 -8.42
C SER A 31 -10.21 4.58 -8.74
N LEU A 32 -9.63 3.95 -9.76
CA LEU A 32 -8.25 4.23 -10.14
C LEU A 32 -8.09 5.62 -10.75
N GLN A 33 -9.10 6.08 -11.50
CA GLN A 33 -9.10 7.45 -12.04
C GLN A 33 -9.10 8.48 -10.90
N GLN A 34 -9.87 8.23 -9.85
CA GLN A 34 -9.90 9.12 -8.68
C GLN A 34 -8.54 9.18 -7.98
N LEU A 35 -7.84 8.04 -7.87
CA LEU A 35 -6.49 8.03 -7.31
C LEU A 35 -5.55 8.89 -8.16
N LYS A 36 -5.61 8.72 -9.48
CA LYS A 36 -4.79 9.52 -10.38
C LYS A 36 -5.07 11.01 -10.22
N GLU A 37 -6.33 11.38 -10.11
CA GLU A 37 -6.73 12.79 -9.95
C GLU A 37 -6.24 13.38 -8.63
N GLN A 38 -6.04 12.56 -7.60
CA GLN A 38 -5.45 12.98 -6.33
C GLN A 38 -3.94 13.20 -6.42
N GLY A 39 -3.31 12.79 -7.51
CA GLY A 39 -1.86 12.92 -7.69
C GLY A 39 -1.09 11.62 -7.51
N VAL A 40 -1.77 10.50 -7.38
CA VAL A 40 -1.11 9.18 -7.24
C VAL A 40 -0.39 8.85 -8.54
N GLN A 41 0.88 8.41 -8.41
CA GLN A 41 1.73 8.03 -9.54
C GLN A 41 2.07 6.56 -9.56
N ALA A 42 1.87 5.86 -8.44
CA ALA A 42 2.11 4.42 -8.35
C ALA A 42 1.10 3.78 -7.41
N VAL A 43 0.73 2.54 -7.72
CA VAL A 43 -0.18 1.73 -6.90
C VAL A 43 0.54 0.44 -6.52
N VAL A 44 0.60 0.17 -5.21
CA VAL A 44 1.20 -1.06 -4.66
C VAL A 44 0.07 -1.97 -4.19
N THR A 45 0.01 -3.16 -4.76
CA THR A 45 -1.06 -4.13 -4.54
C THR A 45 -0.55 -5.34 -3.75
N ALA A 46 -1.18 -5.63 -2.60
CA ALA A 46 -0.83 -6.77 -1.77
C ALA A 46 -1.52 -8.06 -2.19
N LEU A 47 -2.56 -7.98 -3.03
CA LEU A 47 -3.39 -9.11 -3.39
C LEU A 47 -2.74 -9.95 -4.49
N ASP A 48 -2.90 -11.28 -4.41
CA ASP A 48 -2.50 -12.16 -5.49
C ASP A 48 -3.58 -12.19 -6.59
N ASN A 49 -3.28 -12.87 -7.70
CA ASN A 49 -4.19 -12.90 -8.83
C ASN A 49 -5.52 -13.57 -8.49
N ALA A 50 -5.52 -14.60 -7.63
CA ALA A 50 -6.74 -15.29 -7.23
C ALA A 50 -7.66 -14.37 -6.42
N GLU A 51 -7.10 -13.58 -5.51
CA GLU A 51 -7.87 -12.61 -4.73
C GLU A 51 -8.47 -11.54 -5.64
N LEU A 52 -7.68 -11.02 -6.59
CA LEU A 52 -8.17 -10.02 -7.54
C LEU A 52 -9.31 -10.58 -8.38
N ALA A 53 -9.16 -11.80 -8.90
CA ALA A 53 -10.20 -12.44 -9.69
C ALA A 53 -11.48 -12.68 -8.88
N SER A 54 -11.35 -13.03 -7.60
CA SER A 54 -12.50 -13.30 -6.73
C SER A 54 -13.37 -12.07 -6.50
N LYS A 55 -12.84 -10.88 -6.75
CA LYS A 55 -13.55 -9.60 -6.58
C LYS A 55 -13.82 -8.91 -7.92
N ASP A 56 -13.66 -9.63 -9.02
CA ASP A 56 -13.89 -9.11 -10.37
C ASP A 56 -13.00 -7.92 -10.72
N VAL A 57 -11.79 -7.87 -10.16
CA VAL A 57 -10.81 -6.81 -10.43
C VAL A 57 -9.48 -7.39 -10.93
N ALA A 58 -9.55 -8.50 -11.66
CA ALA A 58 -8.36 -9.16 -12.20
C ALA A 58 -7.52 -8.24 -13.11
N ASP A 59 -8.15 -7.24 -13.72
CA ASP A 59 -7.48 -6.29 -14.61
C ASP A 59 -7.00 -5.01 -13.91
N LEU A 60 -6.96 -5.02 -12.57
CA LEU A 60 -6.53 -3.85 -11.79
C LEU A 60 -5.17 -3.32 -12.24
N GLY A 61 -4.18 -4.20 -12.40
CA GLY A 61 -2.85 -3.78 -12.83
C GLY A 61 -2.84 -3.18 -14.22
N GLU A 62 -3.56 -3.81 -15.14
CA GLU A 62 -3.65 -3.33 -16.52
C GLU A 62 -4.30 -1.94 -16.58
N VAL A 63 -5.42 -1.76 -15.87
CA VAL A 63 -6.12 -0.46 -15.84
C VAL A 63 -5.24 0.61 -15.20
N THR A 64 -4.52 0.28 -14.12
CA THR A 64 -3.59 1.19 -13.47
C THR A 64 -2.56 1.70 -14.48
N GLN A 65 -1.96 0.79 -15.25
CA GLN A 65 -0.94 1.15 -16.23
C GLN A 65 -1.52 1.94 -17.40
N GLN A 66 -2.72 1.60 -17.84
CA GLN A 66 -3.40 2.35 -18.90
C GLN A 66 -3.67 3.79 -18.52
N LEU A 67 -3.88 4.06 -17.22
CA LEU A 67 -4.06 5.42 -16.70
C LEU A 67 -2.73 6.17 -16.50
N GLY A 68 -1.61 5.53 -16.79
CA GLY A 68 -0.30 6.16 -16.69
C GLY A 68 0.36 6.09 -15.33
N MET A 69 -0.19 5.29 -14.42
CA MET A 69 0.41 5.03 -13.11
C MET A 69 1.26 3.77 -13.17
N LYS A 70 2.31 3.72 -12.35
CA LYS A 70 3.10 2.50 -12.18
C LYS A 70 2.33 1.52 -11.30
N TRP A 71 2.53 0.23 -11.51
CA TRP A 71 1.87 -0.81 -10.74
C TRP A 71 2.88 -1.81 -10.21
N PHE A 72 2.82 -2.08 -8.90
CA PHE A 72 3.68 -3.06 -8.25
C PHE A 72 2.81 -4.05 -7.49
N GLN A 73 2.86 -5.32 -7.89
CA GLN A 73 2.17 -6.39 -7.19
C GLN A 73 3.16 -7.08 -6.26
N ILE A 74 3.01 -6.86 -4.97
CA ILE A 74 3.90 -7.41 -3.93
C ILE A 74 3.02 -8.16 -2.95
N GLU A 75 2.84 -9.45 -3.22
CA GLU A 75 1.83 -10.25 -2.55
C GLU A 75 2.14 -10.51 -1.08
N ILE A 76 1.12 -10.34 -0.23
CA ILE A 76 1.13 -10.73 1.17
C ILE A 76 -0.17 -11.51 1.40
N GLU A 77 -0.07 -12.71 1.95
CA GLU A 77 -1.25 -13.50 2.29
C GLU A 77 -2.04 -12.81 3.40
N ASP A 78 -3.37 -12.82 3.29
CA ASP A 78 -4.24 -12.13 4.25
C ASP A 78 -4.02 -12.65 5.68
N ASP A 79 -4.02 -11.72 6.64
CA ASP A 79 -3.79 -11.97 8.06
C ASP A 79 -2.42 -12.58 8.38
N CYS A 80 -1.48 -12.58 7.43
CA CYS A 80 -0.15 -13.16 7.57
C CYS A 80 0.95 -12.11 7.53
N ALA A 81 2.14 -12.52 7.94
CA ALA A 81 3.35 -11.76 7.71
C ALA A 81 3.84 -12.02 6.27
N PRO A 82 4.62 -11.09 5.70
CA PRO A 82 5.21 -11.30 4.37
C PRO A 82 6.09 -12.55 4.31
N SER A 83 6.07 -13.23 3.16
CA SER A 83 6.92 -14.38 2.88
C SER A 83 8.30 -13.94 2.41
N GLU A 84 9.17 -14.93 2.14
CA GLU A 84 10.54 -14.66 1.65
C GLU A 84 10.54 -13.92 0.31
N ASP A 85 9.56 -14.19 -0.55
CA ASP A 85 9.46 -13.55 -1.86
C ASP A 85 9.19 -12.04 -1.76
N PHE A 86 8.58 -11.61 -0.66
CA PHE A 86 8.30 -10.20 -0.43
C PHE A 86 9.56 -9.34 -0.48
N ALA A 87 10.61 -9.76 0.19
CA ALA A 87 11.84 -8.95 0.30
C ALA A 87 12.41 -8.63 -1.08
N MET A 88 12.46 -9.61 -1.97
CA MET A 88 12.98 -9.43 -3.32
C MET A 88 12.14 -8.44 -4.11
N LYS A 89 10.83 -8.62 -4.10
CA LYS A 89 9.90 -7.74 -4.82
C LYS A 89 9.93 -6.32 -4.26
N TRP A 90 9.98 -6.20 -2.94
CA TRP A 90 10.04 -4.90 -2.27
C TRP A 90 11.32 -4.15 -2.63
N GLN A 91 12.46 -4.84 -2.64
CA GLN A 91 13.74 -4.23 -3.00
C GLN A 91 13.76 -3.71 -4.44
N GLN A 92 13.01 -4.34 -5.33
CA GLN A 92 12.89 -3.88 -6.71
C GLN A 92 11.98 -2.65 -6.83
N ALA A 93 10.91 -2.59 -6.04
CA ALA A 93 9.93 -1.51 -6.10
C ALA A 93 10.35 -0.29 -5.29
N SER A 94 10.95 -0.48 -4.13
CA SER A 94 11.22 0.56 -3.15
C SER A 94 11.97 1.77 -3.71
N PRO A 95 13.07 1.62 -4.50
CA PRO A 95 13.74 2.80 -5.04
C PRO A 95 12.85 3.67 -5.91
N GLU A 96 11.97 3.06 -6.70
CA GLU A 96 11.04 3.81 -7.54
C GLU A 96 9.99 4.54 -6.71
N LEU A 97 9.52 3.92 -5.63
CA LEU A 97 8.56 4.55 -4.72
C LEU A 97 9.19 5.76 -4.03
N HIS A 98 10.42 5.61 -3.53
CA HIS A 98 11.14 6.73 -2.92
C HIS A 98 11.39 7.86 -3.91
N ALA A 99 11.68 7.55 -5.17
CA ALA A 99 11.89 8.55 -6.21
C ALA A 99 10.62 9.37 -6.45
N ILE A 100 9.46 8.72 -6.47
CA ILE A 100 8.17 9.40 -6.61
C ILE A 100 7.93 10.35 -5.44
N LEU A 101 8.17 9.89 -4.22
CA LEU A 101 7.98 10.70 -3.03
C LEU A 101 8.95 11.89 -3.00
N ALA A 102 10.19 11.69 -3.43
CA ALA A 102 11.20 12.75 -3.46
C ALA A 102 10.82 13.90 -4.41
N GLN A 103 9.97 13.63 -5.40
CA GLN A 103 9.45 14.64 -6.33
C GLN A 103 8.08 15.18 -5.88
N ASP A 104 7.74 14.97 -4.61
CA ASP A 104 6.45 15.38 -4.02
C ASP A 104 5.25 14.66 -4.64
N GLY A 105 5.46 13.45 -5.18
CA GLY A 105 4.41 12.62 -5.70
C GLY A 105 3.73 11.78 -4.62
N LYS A 106 2.72 11.02 -5.02
CA LYS A 106 1.97 10.17 -4.09
C LYS A 106 2.01 8.71 -4.52
N VAL A 107 2.07 7.83 -3.54
CA VAL A 107 2.05 6.38 -3.72
C VAL A 107 0.84 5.81 -3.00
N ALA A 108 -0.02 5.10 -3.73
CA ALA A 108 -1.16 4.41 -3.13
C ALA A 108 -0.75 2.98 -2.76
N MET A 109 -1.20 2.55 -1.60
CA MET A 109 -0.94 1.19 -1.10
C MET A 109 -2.28 0.59 -0.69
N HIS A 110 -2.57 -0.64 -1.18
CA HIS A 110 -3.84 -1.28 -0.86
C HIS A 110 -3.72 -2.77 -0.63
N CYS A 111 -4.67 -3.30 0.13
CA CYS A 111 -4.94 -4.72 0.24
C CYS A 111 -6.43 -4.90 -0.04
N MET A 112 -7.14 -5.75 0.69
CA MET A 112 -8.59 -5.82 0.52
C MET A 112 -9.27 -4.68 1.28
N GLY A 113 -9.04 -4.59 2.59
CA GLY A 113 -9.66 -3.57 3.45
C GLY A 113 -8.87 -2.29 3.65
N GLY A 114 -7.60 -2.26 3.28
CA GLY A 114 -6.76 -1.07 3.41
C GLY A 114 -6.13 -0.86 4.77
N SER A 115 -6.03 -1.89 5.60
CA SER A 115 -5.50 -1.79 6.95
C SER A 115 -4.29 -2.70 7.19
N GLY A 116 -4.50 -4.02 7.31
CA GLY A 116 -3.46 -4.95 7.76
C GLY A 116 -2.24 -5.02 6.84
N ARG A 117 -2.42 -5.56 5.65
CA ARG A 117 -1.32 -5.69 4.69
C ARG A 117 -0.85 -4.33 4.20
N THR A 118 -1.78 -3.39 4.03
CA THR A 118 -1.46 -2.00 3.66
C THR A 118 -0.56 -1.36 4.70
N GLY A 119 -0.84 -1.57 5.99
CA GLY A 119 0.00 -1.07 7.07
C GLY A 119 1.43 -1.59 7.01
N LEU A 120 1.61 -2.84 6.61
CA LEU A 120 2.96 -3.42 6.46
C LEU A 120 3.75 -2.74 5.34
N PHE A 121 3.12 -2.44 4.20
CA PHE A 121 3.78 -1.66 3.15
C PHE A 121 4.23 -0.31 3.66
N ALA A 122 3.32 0.41 4.32
CA ALA A 122 3.63 1.72 4.87
C ALA A 122 4.79 1.65 5.85
N ALA A 123 4.78 0.63 6.72
CA ALA A 123 5.84 0.47 7.71
C ALA A 123 7.20 0.23 7.07
N HIS A 124 7.28 -0.65 6.07
CA HIS A 124 8.53 -0.90 5.36
C HIS A 124 9.09 0.38 4.75
N LEU A 125 8.25 1.13 4.07
CA LEU A 125 8.69 2.36 3.41
C LEU A 125 9.15 3.41 4.43
N LEU A 126 8.39 3.59 5.51
CA LEU A 126 8.70 4.59 6.53
C LEU A 126 9.93 4.21 7.35
N LEU A 127 10.17 2.91 7.61
CA LEU A 127 11.42 2.47 8.24
C LEU A 127 12.62 2.82 7.35
N GLU A 128 12.48 2.70 6.04
CA GLU A 128 13.54 3.08 5.09
C GLU A 128 13.78 4.60 5.10
N LYS A 129 12.79 5.38 5.51
CA LYS A 129 12.91 6.83 5.70
C LYS A 129 13.34 7.19 7.12
N GLU A 130 13.77 6.21 7.88
CA GLU A 130 14.30 6.37 9.24
C GLU A 130 13.28 6.82 10.29
N TRP A 131 11.99 6.57 10.03
CA TRP A 131 10.97 6.76 11.05
C TRP A 131 11.12 5.69 12.14
N THR A 132 10.80 6.06 13.39
CA THR A 132 10.74 5.07 14.46
C THR A 132 9.48 4.22 14.33
N LEU A 133 9.53 2.98 14.79
CA LEU A 133 8.35 2.11 14.74
C LEU A 133 7.17 2.70 15.53
N ASP A 134 7.45 3.31 16.69
CA ASP A 134 6.40 3.94 17.51
C ASP A 134 5.65 5.03 16.72
N ASP A 135 6.39 5.87 16.00
CA ASP A 135 5.77 6.91 15.18
C ASP A 135 4.96 6.31 14.03
N ILE A 136 5.50 5.26 13.39
CA ILE A 136 4.81 4.58 12.29
C ILE A 136 3.48 4.01 12.76
N VAL A 137 3.50 3.26 13.85
CA VAL A 137 2.28 2.63 14.39
C VAL A 137 1.25 3.70 14.75
N ARG A 138 1.68 4.76 15.44
CA ARG A 138 0.78 5.84 15.83
C ARG A 138 0.11 6.51 14.63
N GLU A 139 0.91 6.90 13.62
CA GLU A 139 0.39 7.64 12.48
C GLU A 139 -0.47 6.77 11.56
N VAL A 140 -0.05 5.53 11.33
CA VAL A 140 -0.82 4.62 10.46
C VAL A 140 -2.12 4.19 11.14
N GLN A 141 -2.09 3.84 12.43
CA GLN A 141 -3.30 3.47 13.15
C GLN A 141 -4.27 4.64 13.32
N ALA A 142 -3.76 5.88 13.37
CA ALA A 142 -4.65 7.05 13.41
C ALA A 142 -5.52 7.12 12.17
N LEU A 143 -5.00 6.69 11.01
CA LEU A 143 -5.72 6.66 9.75
C LEU A 143 -6.49 5.36 9.57
N ARG A 144 -5.86 4.22 9.91
CA ARG A 144 -6.44 2.89 9.74
C ARG A 144 -6.27 2.10 11.03
N PRO A 145 -7.25 2.16 11.95
CA PRO A 145 -7.13 1.52 13.27
C PRO A 145 -6.88 0.01 13.23
N GLY A 146 -7.23 -0.67 12.12
CA GLY A 146 -6.98 -2.11 11.98
C GLY A 146 -5.54 -2.48 11.65
N ALA A 147 -4.67 -1.50 11.35
CA ALA A 147 -3.27 -1.78 11.05
C ALA A 147 -2.53 -2.22 12.33
N PHE A 148 -1.64 -3.21 12.17
CA PHE A 148 -0.78 -3.72 13.25
C PHE A 148 -1.55 -4.36 14.40
N THR A 149 -2.80 -4.80 14.17
CA THR A 149 -3.62 -5.45 15.19
C THR A 149 -3.47 -6.97 15.21
N LYS A 150 -2.93 -7.56 14.14
CA LYS A 150 -2.68 -8.99 14.07
C LYS A 150 -1.30 -9.29 14.68
N PRO A 151 -1.21 -10.14 15.73
CA PRO A 151 0.07 -10.38 16.40
C PRO A 151 1.20 -10.81 15.46
N VAL A 152 0.92 -11.65 14.47
CA VAL A 152 1.95 -12.13 13.54
C VAL A 152 2.51 -10.98 12.69
N GLN A 153 1.67 -10.02 12.34
CA GLN A 153 2.11 -8.85 11.55
C GLN A 153 2.91 -7.87 12.41
N LEU A 154 2.45 -7.61 13.63
CA LEU A 154 3.16 -6.72 14.54
C LEU A 154 4.53 -7.29 14.91
N GLU A 155 4.61 -8.58 15.24
CA GLU A 155 5.89 -9.25 15.53
C GLU A 155 6.84 -9.18 14.35
N TYR A 156 6.33 -9.37 13.15
CA TYR A 156 7.13 -9.28 11.92
C TYR A 156 7.75 -7.90 11.79
N ILE A 157 6.95 -6.84 11.91
CA ILE A 157 7.46 -5.49 11.68
C ILE A 157 8.37 -5.03 12.82
N GLU A 158 8.17 -5.53 14.03
CA GLU A 158 9.08 -5.28 15.14
C GLU A 158 10.46 -5.86 14.85
N ARG A 159 10.54 -7.06 14.25
CA ARG A 159 11.82 -7.67 13.86
C ARG A 159 12.49 -6.88 12.75
N VAL A 160 11.72 -6.44 11.75
CA VAL A 160 12.25 -5.62 10.65
C VAL A 160 12.83 -4.33 11.19
N ALA A 161 12.15 -3.69 12.14
CA ALA A 161 12.61 -2.45 12.75
C ALA A 161 13.93 -2.64 13.53
N LYS A 162 14.11 -3.80 14.18
CA LYS A 162 15.35 -4.11 14.89
C LYS A 162 16.53 -4.32 13.96
N ASP A 163 16.27 -4.89 12.80
CA ASP A 163 17.31 -5.23 11.82
C ASP A 163 17.67 -4.05 10.92
N ALA A 164 16.93 -2.97 11.04
CA ALA A 164 17.13 -1.78 10.22
C ALA A 164 18.31 -0.92 10.70
#